data_714ba606c3041b0ec095463740c356e6
#
_entry.id   714ba606c3041b0ec095463740c356e6
#
_cell.length_a   1.000
_cell.length_b   1.000
_cell.length_c   1.000
_cell.angle_alpha   90.00
_cell.angle_beta   90.00
_cell.angle_gamma   90.00
#
_symmetry.space_group_name_H-M   'P 1'
#
loop_
_entity.id
_entity.type
_entity.pdbx_description
1 polymer ?
#
loop_
_entity_poly.entity_id
_entity_poly.type
_entity_poly.pdbx_seq_one_letter_code
_entity_poly.pdbx_strand_id
1 'polypeptide(L)'
;DSLTSRVRPLDGMWVRSREGVRLALGIVSIGLDARANILANESSLTSGPLAYGYGAFAALASHEPTDIVATVDGRERNMSGWIASVSNSGRFGGGITLVESSDMSDGVLEVCHVGPLPLSRALPVLARVVAGRAKAHPAIEVESARVVSFAAPVGTIAMADGDRVASIPFTVDVAPGVVSVLV
;
A
#
# COMPACT_ATOMS: atom_id res chain seq x y z
N ASP A 1 30.28 -17.20 23.74
CA ASP A 1 29.48 -17.29 22.51
C ASP A 1 29.49 -15.94 21.87
N SER A 2 30.26 -15.76 20.78
CA SER A 2 30.27 -14.51 20.01
C SER A 2 28.97 -14.43 19.25
N LEU A 3 28.12 -13.49 19.62
CA LEU A 3 26.96 -13.05 18.81
C LEU A 3 27.50 -12.42 17.52
N THR A 4 27.66 -13.23 16.49
CA THR A 4 27.95 -12.74 15.14
C THR A 4 26.65 -12.18 14.60
N SER A 5 26.36 -10.91 14.87
CA SER A 5 25.27 -10.18 14.25
C SER A 5 25.52 -10.15 12.74
N ARG A 6 24.59 -10.70 11.97
CA ARG A 6 24.62 -10.62 10.51
C ARG A 6 23.87 -9.39 10.05
N VAL A 7 24.45 -8.65 9.15
CA VAL A 7 23.78 -7.53 8.48
C VAL A 7 23.02 -8.09 7.28
N ARG A 8 21.72 -7.84 7.21
CA ARG A 8 20.88 -8.17 6.06
C ARG A 8 20.43 -6.86 5.38
N PRO A 9 20.76 -6.67 4.10
CA PRO A 9 20.21 -5.57 3.32
C PRO A 9 18.73 -5.83 3.05
N LEU A 10 17.91 -4.78 3.14
CA LEU A 10 16.50 -4.80 2.78
C LEU A 10 16.24 -3.70 1.75
N ASP A 11 15.34 -3.99 0.85
CA ASP A 11 14.85 -3.06 -0.13
C ASP A 11 13.87 -2.07 0.51
N GLY A 12 13.63 -0.97 -0.17
CA GLY A 12 12.62 0.00 0.11
C GLY A 12 12.00 0.52 -1.18
N MET A 13 11.33 1.65 -1.08
CA MET A 13 10.66 2.30 -2.20
C MET A 13 10.99 3.79 -2.22
N TRP A 14 11.50 4.30 -3.34
CA TRP A 14 11.57 5.73 -3.57
C TRP A 14 10.23 6.24 -4.10
N VAL A 15 9.58 7.09 -3.35
CA VAL A 15 8.36 7.81 -3.77
C VAL A 15 8.78 9.18 -4.26
N ARG A 16 8.64 9.41 -5.58
CA ARG A 16 9.05 10.64 -6.26
C ARG A 16 7.82 11.41 -6.71
N SER A 17 7.69 12.64 -6.26
CA SER A 17 6.59 13.54 -6.62
C SER A 17 7.09 14.97 -6.81
N ARG A 18 6.20 15.90 -7.14
CA ARG A 18 6.50 17.34 -7.13
C ARG A 18 6.80 17.88 -5.73
N GLU A 19 6.36 17.18 -4.69
CA GLU A 19 6.58 17.52 -3.28
C GLU A 19 7.97 17.06 -2.80
N GLY A 20 8.73 16.33 -3.61
CA GLY A 20 10.07 15.83 -3.32
C GLY A 20 10.20 14.31 -3.47
N VAL A 21 11.26 13.77 -2.88
CA VAL A 21 11.58 12.34 -2.85
C VAL A 21 11.51 11.86 -1.40
N ARG A 22 10.81 10.77 -1.16
CA ARG A 22 10.68 10.13 0.16
C ARG A 22 11.00 8.66 0.06
N LEU A 23 11.52 8.10 1.14
CA LEU A 23 11.73 6.65 1.28
C LEU A 23 10.55 6.06 2.06
N ALA A 24 9.97 5.00 1.53
CA ALA A 24 9.01 4.15 2.22
C ALA A 24 9.55 2.72 2.29
N LEU A 25 9.19 1.96 3.32
CA LEU A 25 9.71 0.61 3.53
C LEU A 25 8.63 -0.47 3.36
N GLY A 26 7.41 -0.22 3.77
CA GLY A 26 6.34 -1.20 3.79
C GLY A 26 5.44 -1.14 2.58
N ILE A 27 4.60 -0.12 2.51
CA ILE A 27 3.56 0.01 1.49
C ILE A 27 3.26 1.48 1.17
N VAL A 28 3.03 1.76 -0.11
CA VAL A 28 2.45 3.01 -0.59
C VAL A 28 1.04 2.72 -1.09
N SER A 29 0.04 3.42 -0.58
CA SER A 29 -1.36 3.13 -0.89
C SER A 29 -2.17 4.36 -1.27
N ILE A 30 -3.18 4.13 -2.11
CA ILE A 30 -4.17 5.09 -2.60
C ILE A 30 -5.56 4.45 -2.42
N GLY A 31 -6.57 5.29 -2.23
CA GLY A 31 -7.95 4.84 -2.12
C GLY A 31 -8.35 4.55 -0.67
N LEU A 32 -9.08 3.46 -0.43
CA LEU A 32 -9.68 3.16 0.87
C LEU A 32 -8.66 3.07 2.00
N ASP A 33 -7.52 2.41 1.77
CA ASP A 33 -6.48 2.26 2.80
C ASP A 33 -5.85 3.62 3.16
N ALA A 34 -5.52 4.44 2.16
CA ALA A 34 -5.03 5.80 2.40
C ALA A 34 -6.06 6.64 3.16
N ARG A 35 -7.35 6.53 2.81
CA ARG A 35 -8.44 7.21 3.51
C ARG A 35 -8.57 6.74 4.95
N ALA A 36 -8.46 5.43 5.20
CA ALA A 36 -8.49 4.85 6.54
C ALA A 36 -7.35 5.37 7.42
N ASN A 37 -6.13 5.46 6.87
CA ASN A 37 -4.97 6.04 7.55
C ASN A 37 -5.20 7.51 7.92
N ILE A 38 -5.72 8.33 6.98
CA ILE A 38 -6.02 9.74 7.23
C ILE A 38 -7.02 9.87 8.38
N LEU A 39 -8.15 9.15 8.31
CA LEU A 39 -9.18 9.22 9.34
C LEU A 39 -8.73 8.68 10.70
N ALA A 40 -7.87 7.66 10.70
CA ALA A 40 -7.25 7.16 11.92
C ALA A 40 -6.35 8.22 12.58
N ASN A 41 -5.52 8.90 11.78
CA ASN A 41 -4.62 9.95 12.23
C ASN A 41 -5.36 11.22 12.72
N GLU A 42 -6.51 11.54 12.11
CA GLU A 42 -7.37 12.66 12.51
C GLU A 42 -8.25 12.33 13.74
N SER A 43 -8.37 11.05 14.10
CA SER A 43 -9.20 10.64 15.23
C SER A 43 -8.60 11.07 16.57
N SER A 44 -9.45 11.38 17.53
CA SER A 44 -9.06 11.64 18.92
C SER A 44 -8.70 10.37 19.70
N LEU A 45 -8.83 9.20 19.07
CA LEU A 45 -8.46 7.92 19.67
C LEU A 45 -6.93 7.82 19.70
N THR A 46 -6.37 7.71 20.88
CA THR A 46 -4.95 7.46 21.05
C THR A 46 -4.58 6.16 20.38
N SER A 47 -3.61 6.23 19.46
CA SER A 47 -2.99 5.19 18.62
C SER A 47 -3.30 3.72 18.98
N GLY A 48 -3.36 2.88 17.99
CA GLY A 48 -3.49 1.43 18.16
C GLY A 48 -4.63 0.81 17.33
N PRO A 49 -4.96 -0.46 17.56
CA PRO A 49 -5.94 -1.20 16.77
C PRO A 49 -7.33 -0.54 16.71
N LEU A 50 -7.74 0.17 17.77
CA LEU A 50 -9.04 0.85 17.82
C LEU A 50 -9.10 2.08 16.91
N ALA A 51 -8.04 2.90 16.86
CA ALA A 51 -7.96 4.04 15.96
C ALA A 51 -7.97 3.59 14.49
N TYR A 52 -7.22 2.53 14.18
CA TYR A 52 -7.20 1.96 12.85
C TYR A 52 -8.55 1.32 12.46
N GLY A 53 -9.17 0.60 13.38
CA GLY A 53 -10.52 0.04 13.18
C GLY A 53 -11.58 1.10 12.93
N TYR A 54 -11.53 2.22 13.68
CA TYR A 54 -12.40 3.38 13.45
C TYR A 54 -12.14 4.01 12.08
N GLY A 55 -10.87 4.27 11.72
CA GLY A 55 -10.48 4.83 10.42
C GLY A 55 -10.95 3.95 9.27
N ALA A 56 -10.78 2.64 9.37
CA ALA A 56 -11.22 1.68 8.36
C ALA A 56 -12.75 1.68 8.19
N PHE A 57 -13.51 1.70 9.29
CA PHE A 57 -14.97 1.76 9.26
C PHE A 57 -15.48 3.08 8.68
N ALA A 58 -14.94 4.22 9.14
CA ALA A 58 -15.31 5.54 8.66
C ALA A 58 -14.94 5.74 7.18
N ALA A 59 -13.77 5.23 6.76
CA ALA A 59 -13.36 5.23 5.37
C ALA A 59 -14.33 4.43 4.51
N LEU A 60 -14.69 3.22 4.93
CA LEU A 60 -15.60 2.36 4.18
C LEU A 60 -16.99 2.99 4.01
N ALA A 61 -17.48 3.71 5.03
CA ALA A 61 -18.77 4.39 4.99
C ALA A 61 -18.79 5.62 4.07
N SER A 62 -17.64 6.25 3.84
CA SER A 62 -17.51 7.54 3.13
C SER A 62 -16.69 7.46 1.83
N HIS A 63 -16.07 6.33 1.54
CA HIS A 63 -15.23 6.17 0.37
C HIS A 63 -16.03 5.69 -0.84
N GLU A 64 -15.77 6.33 -1.98
CA GLU A 64 -16.22 5.86 -3.30
C GLU A 64 -15.01 5.31 -4.07
N PRO A 65 -15.23 4.27 -4.91
CA PRO A 65 -14.17 3.79 -5.80
C PRO A 65 -13.60 4.92 -6.64
N THR A 66 -12.28 4.97 -6.74
CA THR A 66 -11.56 6.04 -7.44
C THR A 66 -11.07 5.53 -8.80
N ASP A 67 -11.17 6.36 -9.83
CA ASP A 67 -10.66 6.05 -11.17
C ASP A 67 -9.16 6.34 -11.24
N ILE A 68 -8.35 5.32 -10.97
CA ILE A 68 -6.89 5.44 -10.91
C ILE A 68 -6.29 4.98 -12.24
N VAL A 69 -5.46 5.85 -12.85
CA VAL A 69 -4.64 5.52 -14.02
C VAL A 69 -3.19 5.42 -13.57
N ALA A 70 -2.59 4.27 -13.83
CA ALA A 70 -1.20 3.97 -13.48
C ALA A 70 -0.44 3.41 -14.69
N THR A 71 0.90 3.46 -14.61
CA THR A 71 1.81 2.76 -15.53
C THR A 71 2.66 1.84 -14.69
N VAL A 72 2.61 0.53 -14.96
CA VAL A 72 3.36 -0.52 -14.26
C VAL A 72 4.41 -1.05 -15.22
N ASP A 73 5.70 -0.84 -14.91
CA ASP A 73 6.84 -1.20 -15.77
C ASP A 73 6.64 -0.81 -17.25
N GLY A 74 6.16 0.44 -17.48
CA GLY A 74 5.92 0.99 -18.82
C GLY A 74 4.60 0.56 -19.47
N ARG A 75 3.75 -0.23 -18.80
CA ARG A 75 2.44 -0.65 -19.32
C ARG A 75 1.33 0.11 -18.60
N GLU A 76 0.46 0.76 -19.37
CA GLU A 76 -0.71 1.43 -18.78
C GLU A 76 -1.68 0.42 -18.18
N ARG A 77 -2.19 0.77 -16.99
CA ARG A 77 -3.17 0.02 -16.22
C ARG A 77 -4.28 0.93 -15.74
N ASN A 78 -5.51 0.49 -15.90
CA ASN A 78 -6.63 1.05 -15.15
C ASN A 78 -6.74 0.32 -13.82
N MET A 79 -6.45 1.04 -12.73
CA MET A 79 -6.53 0.53 -11.36
C MET A 79 -7.72 1.15 -10.62
N SER A 80 -8.80 1.46 -11.34
CA SER A 80 -10.02 2.01 -10.75
C SER A 80 -10.64 1.02 -9.76
N GLY A 81 -10.96 1.48 -8.58
CA GLY A 81 -11.52 0.60 -7.55
C GLY A 81 -11.36 1.12 -6.13
N TRP A 82 -11.34 0.18 -5.20
CA TRP A 82 -11.29 0.48 -3.78
C TRP A 82 -9.88 0.76 -3.27
N ILE A 83 -8.89 0.02 -3.76
CA ILE A 83 -7.49 0.12 -3.32
C ILE A 83 -6.58 -0.02 -4.54
N ALA A 84 -5.58 0.85 -4.61
CA ALA A 84 -4.38 0.66 -5.42
C ALA A 84 -3.17 0.87 -4.53
N SER A 85 -2.26 -0.11 -4.49
CA SER A 85 -1.10 -0.05 -3.62
C SER A 85 0.14 -0.67 -4.26
N VAL A 86 1.30 -0.18 -3.83
CA VAL A 86 2.62 -0.73 -4.16
C VAL A 86 3.27 -1.12 -2.85
N SER A 87 3.59 -2.38 -2.69
CA SER A 87 4.14 -2.95 -1.46
C SER A 87 5.51 -3.56 -1.69
N ASN A 88 6.40 -3.35 -0.73
CA ASN A 88 7.69 -4.03 -0.61
C ASN A 88 7.64 -5.16 0.44
N SER A 89 6.78 -4.99 1.45
CA SER A 89 6.67 -5.93 2.58
C SER A 89 5.56 -6.97 2.41
N GLY A 90 4.69 -6.83 1.43
CA GLY A 90 3.47 -7.63 1.28
C GLY A 90 2.42 -7.39 2.37
N ARG A 91 2.61 -6.36 3.21
CA ARG A 91 1.76 -6.11 4.38
C ARG A 91 1.18 -4.70 4.38
N PHE A 92 -0.08 -4.59 4.75
CA PHE A 92 -0.73 -3.33 5.11
C PHE A 92 -0.47 -2.93 6.57
N GLY A 93 -0.90 -1.75 6.92
CA GLY A 93 -0.96 -1.29 8.30
C GLY A 93 -1.67 -2.29 9.23
N GLY A 94 -1.26 -2.35 10.50
CA GLY A 94 -1.80 -3.31 11.45
C GLY A 94 -1.33 -4.76 11.24
N GLY A 95 -0.33 -5.02 10.38
CA GLY A 95 0.23 -6.36 10.14
C GLY A 95 -0.63 -7.26 9.23
N ILE A 96 -1.59 -6.68 8.52
CA ILE A 96 -2.46 -7.41 7.60
C ILE A 96 -1.64 -7.87 6.39
N THR A 97 -1.51 -9.18 6.18
CA THR A 97 -0.78 -9.74 5.05
C THR A 97 -1.64 -9.71 3.79
N LEU A 98 -1.16 -9.02 2.77
CA LEU A 98 -1.79 -8.94 1.45
C LEU A 98 -1.15 -9.95 0.49
N VAL A 99 0.17 -9.99 0.46
CA VAL A 99 0.95 -10.91 -0.37
C VAL A 99 1.93 -11.67 0.52
N GLU A 100 1.69 -12.97 0.72
CA GLU A 100 2.53 -13.81 1.61
C GLU A 100 3.91 -14.12 1.02
N SER A 101 4.05 -14.01 -0.31
CA SER A 101 5.28 -14.34 -1.03
C SER A 101 6.23 -13.16 -1.21
N SER A 102 5.90 -11.97 -0.68
CA SER A 102 6.80 -10.81 -0.76
C SER A 102 8.10 -11.05 -0.02
N ASP A 103 9.21 -10.70 -0.65
CA ASP A 103 10.55 -10.70 -0.05
C ASP A 103 11.16 -9.30 -0.18
N MET A 104 11.40 -8.65 0.93
CA MET A 104 12.00 -7.30 0.99
C MET A 104 13.49 -7.26 0.55
N SER A 105 13.98 -8.26 -0.15
CA SER A 105 15.38 -8.35 -0.60
C SER A 105 15.54 -8.90 -2.03
N ASP A 106 14.46 -8.97 -2.81
CA ASP A 106 14.45 -9.55 -4.16
C ASP A 106 14.48 -8.50 -5.29
N GLY A 107 14.46 -7.21 -4.94
CA GLY A 107 14.45 -6.10 -5.90
C GLY A 107 13.15 -5.95 -6.67
N VAL A 108 12.04 -6.43 -6.11
CA VAL A 108 10.71 -6.42 -6.74
C VAL A 108 9.68 -5.85 -5.77
N LEU A 109 8.67 -5.18 -6.31
CA LEU A 109 7.52 -4.67 -5.57
C LEU A 109 6.26 -5.43 -5.99
N GLU A 110 5.30 -5.58 -5.10
CA GLU A 110 3.97 -6.09 -5.42
C GLU A 110 3.00 -4.93 -5.61
N VAL A 111 2.39 -4.88 -6.79
CA VAL A 111 1.29 -3.97 -7.11
C VAL A 111 0.00 -4.70 -6.83
N CYS A 112 -0.78 -4.20 -5.90
CA CYS A 112 -2.08 -4.76 -5.56
C CYS A 112 -3.20 -3.79 -5.89
N HIS A 113 -4.23 -4.33 -6.52
CA HIS A 113 -5.42 -3.61 -6.91
C HIS A 113 -6.67 -4.37 -6.44
N VAL A 114 -7.59 -3.63 -5.80
CA VAL A 114 -8.94 -4.14 -5.49
C VAL A 114 -9.93 -3.38 -6.35
N GLY A 115 -10.43 -4.06 -7.38
CA GLY A 115 -11.30 -3.48 -8.40
C GLY A 115 -12.64 -2.96 -7.89
N PRO A 116 -13.42 -2.31 -8.76
CA PRO A 116 -14.70 -1.71 -8.39
C PRO A 116 -15.73 -2.82 -8.09
N LEU A 117 -16.28 -2.77 -6.90
CA LEU A 117 -17.32 -3.67 -6.42
C LEU A 117 -18.41 -2.84 -5.73
N PRO A 118 -19.69 -3.24 -5.82
CA PRO A 118 -20.72 -2.71 -4.94
C PRO A 118 -20.32 -2.91 -3.48
N LEU A 119 -20.63 -1.97 -2.61
CA LEU A 119 -20.24 -2.01 -1.18
C LEU A 119 -20.60 -3.35 -0.52
N SER A 120 -21.76 -3.90 -0.84
CA SER A 120 -22.21 -5.20 -0.33
C SER A 120 -21.29 -6.38 -0.68
N ARG A 121 -20.57 -6.29 -1.80
CA ARG A 121 -19.58 -7.28 -2.23
C ARG A 121 -18.16 -6.91 -1.80
N ALA A 122 -17.85 -5.62 -1.67
CA ALA A 122 -16.56 -5.15 -1.18
C ALA A 122 -16.33 -5.54 0.28
N LEU A 123 -17.35 -5.45 1.14
CA LEU A 123 -17.26 -5.79 2.56
C LEU A 123 -16.68 -7.21 2.83
N PRO A 124 -17.20 -8.30 2.26
CA PRO A 124 -16.63 -9.62 2.48
C PRO A 124 -15.23 -9.78 1.88
N VAL A 125 -14.89 -9.07 0.80
CA VAL A 125 -13.55 -9.06 0.22
C VAL A 125 -12.57 -8.38 1.19
N LEU A 126 -12.90 -7.19 1.68
CA LEU A 126 -12.08 -6.46 2.64
C LEU A 126 -11.93 -7.23 3.96
N ALA A 127 -12.98 -7.89 4.44
CA ALA A 127 -12.91 -8.77 5.61
C ALA A 127 -11.92 -9.94 5.40
N ARG A 128 -11.84 -10.50 4.19
CA ARG A 128 -10.84 -11.53 3.85
C ARG A 128 -9.42 -10.98 3.81
N VAL A 129 -9.24 -9.76 3.28
CA VAL A 129 -7.94 -9.06 3.30
C VAL A 129 -7.48 -8.89 4.74
N VAL A 130 -8.34 -8.36 5.61
CA VAL A 130 -8.06 -8.17 7.04
C VAL A 130 -7.73 -9.49 7.74
N ALA A 131 -8.41 -10.59 7.37
CA ALA A 131 -8.16 -11.91 7.92
C ALA A 131 -6.91 -12.61 7.34
N GLY A 132 -6.10 -11.93 6.49
CA GLY A 132 -4.95 -12.51 5.83
C GLY A 132 -5.29 -13.58 4.78
N ARG A 133 -6.53 -13.60 4.30
CA ARG A 133 -7.04 -14.57 3.32
C ARG A 133 -7.33 -13.93 1.97
N ALA A 134 -6.54 -12.93 1.59
CA ALA A 134 -6.71 -12.18 0.33
C ALA A 134 -6.51 -13.03 -0.93
N LYS A 135 -5.73 -14.11 -0.83
CA LYS A 135 -5.49 -15.03 -1.96
C LYS A 135 -6.79 -15.61 -2.48
N ALA A 136 -6.99 -15.54 -3.80
CA ALA A 136 -8.05 -16.17 -4.55
C ALA A 136 -9.41 -15.45 -4.60
N HIS A 137 -9.45 -14.12 -4.56
CA HIS A 137 -10.68 -13.41 -4.95
C HIS A 137 -10.49 -12.71 -6.30
N PRO A 138 -11.39 -12.88 -7.30
CA PRO A 138 -11.21 -12.32 -8.65
C PRO A 138 -11.19 -10.78 -8.71
N ALA A 139 -11.61 -10.11 -7.64
CA ALA A 139 -11.53 -8.65 -7.53
C ALA A 139 -10.19 -8.16 -6.96
N ILE A 140 -9.29 -9.06 -6.56
CA ILE A 140 -7.96 -8.72 -6.05
C ILE A 140 -6.94 -9.18 -7.09
N GLU A 141 -6.27 -8.21 -7.69
CA GLU A 141 -5.20 -8.45 -8.64
C GLU A 141 -3.87 -8.11 -7.97
N VAL A 142 -2.87 -8.96 -8.16
CA VAL A 142 -1.51 -8.73 -7.70
C VAL A 142 -0.57 -9.02 -8.84
N GLU A 143 0.29 -8.05 -9.17
CA GLU A 143 1.38 -8.23 -10.14
C GLU A 143 2.69 -7.69 -9.56
N SER A 144 3.82 -8.25 -10.01
CA SER A 144 5.15 -7.79 -9.62
C SER A 144 5.60 -6.67 -10.54
N ALA A 145 6.30 -5.66 -9.98
CA ALA A 145 6.84 -4.53 -10.71
C ALA A 145 8.13 -3.99 -10.08
N ARG A 146 8.84 -3.15 -10.82
CA ARG A 146 9.98 -2.37 -10.30
C ARG A 146 9.70 -0.88 -10.26
N VAL A 147 8.84 -0.41 -11.15
CA VAL A 147 8.47 1.00 -11.26
C VAL A 147 6.97 1.13 -11.49
N VAL A 148 6.32 1.94 -10.68
CA VAL A 148 4.88 2.25 -10.82
C VAL A 148 4.68 3.74 -10.79
N SER A 149 4.05 4.29 -11.82
CA SER A 149 3.70 5.72 -11.89
C SER A 149 2.18 5.90 -11.86
N PHE A 150 1.69 6.78 -11.00
CA PHE A 150 0.29 7.14 -10.89
C PHE A 150 0.06 8.51 -11.51
N ALA A 151 -0.87 8.60 -12.47
CA ALA A 151 -1.10 9.80 -13.29
C ALA A 151 -2.43 10.51 -12.99
N ALA A 152 -3.47 9.79 -12.60
CA ALA A 152 -4.81 10.33 -12.36
C ALA A 152 -5.53 9.55 -11.23
N PRO A 153 -6.48 10.20 -10.52
CA PRO A 153 -6.83 11.62 -10.57
C PRO A 153 -5.79 12.50 -9.85
N VAL A 154 -5.49 13.66 -10.44
CA VAL A 154 -4.52 14.60 -9.86
C VAL A 154 -4.97 15.10 -8.49
N GLY A 155 -4.03 15.16 -7.54
CA GLY A 155 -4.30 15.62 -6.17
C GLY A 155 -4.76 14.51 -5.21
N THR A 156 -5.02 13.29 -5.71
CA THR A 156 -5.32 12.15 -4.83
C THR A 156 -4.12 11.86 -3.92
N ILE A 157 -4.40 11.78 -2.62
CA ILE A 157 -3.36 11.59 -1.58
C ILE A 157 -2.91 10.13 -1.56
N ALA A 158 -1.59 9.95 -1.49
CA ALA A 158 -0.95 8.68 -1.19
C ALA A 158 -0.39 8.68 0.23
N MET A 159 -0.62 7.58 0.93
CA MET A 159 -0.07 7.30 2.25
C MET A 159 1.01 6.22 2.14
N ALA A 160 2.04 6.31 2.96
CA ALA A 160 3.02 5.24 3.12
C ALA A 160 3.43 5.12 4.58
N ASP A 161 3.47 3.89 5.08
CA ASP A 161 3.93 3.55 6.43
C ASP A 161 3.24 4.37 7.54
N GLY A 162 1.99 4.81 7.30
CA GLY A 162 1.18 5.62 8.21
C GLY A 162 1.21 7.13 7.95
N ASP A 163 2.10 7.62 7.09
CA ASP A 163 2.27 9.05 6.79
C ASP A 163 1.84 9.42 5.36
N ARG A 164 1.43 10.69 5.18
CA ARG A 164 1.25 11.23 3.83
C ARG A 164 2.61 11.40 3.15
N VAL A 165 2.76 10.79 1.96
CA VAL A 165 4.04 10.81 1.23
C VAL A 165 4.00 11.58 -0.07
N ALA A 166 2.87 11.61 -0.75
CA ALA A 166 2.72 12.27 -2.06
C ALA A 166 1.26 12.58 -2.37
N SER A 167 1.07 13.32 -3.45
CA SER A 167 -0.20 13.39 -4.17
C SER A 167 0.03 13.04 -5.63
N ILE A 168 -0.96 12.44 -6.30
CA ILE A 168 -0.88 12.14 -7.74
C ILE A 168 -0.66 13.47 -8.52
N PRO A 169 0.28 13.52 -9.50
CA PRO A 169 1.11 12.42 -10.01
C PRO A 169 2.37 12.14 -9.17
N PHE A 170 2.70 10.87 -9.03
CA PHE A 170 3.95 10.42 -8.41
C PHE A 170 4.40 9.07 -8.98
N THR A 171 5.66 8.71 -8.73
CA THR A 171 6.26 7.44 -9.13
C THR A 171 6.84 6.74 -7.91
N VAL A 172 6.70 5.43 -7.87
CA VAL A 172 7.31 4.54 -6.89
C VAL A 172 8.32 3.66 -7.61
N ASP A 173 9.58 3.72 -7.18
CA ASP A 173 10.66 2.88 -7.70
C ASP A 173 11.15 1.95 -6.59
N VAL A 174 11.49 0.70 -6.90
CA VAL A 174 12.21 -0.14 -5.94
C VAL A 174 13.57 0.47 -5.60
N ALA A 175 13.94 0.42 -4.33
CA ALA A 175 15.22 0.91 -3.81
C ALA A 175 16.00 -0.26 -3.19
N PRO A 176 16.77 -1.03 -4.01
CA PRO A 176 17.44 -2.24 -3.55
C PRO A 176 18.46 -1.98 -2.45
N GLY A 177 18.42 -2.78 -1.37
CA GLY A 177 19.41 -2.77 -0.30
C GLY A 177 19.55 -1.45 0.45
N VAL A 178 18.54 -0.58 0.42
CA VAL A 178 18.62 0.79 0.96
C VAL A 178 18.68 0.83 2.49
N VAL A 179 18.22 -0.23 3.15
CA VAL A 179 18.24 -0.37 4.61
C VAL A 179 19.02 -1.60 5.00
N SER A 180 19.81 -1.50 6.09
CA SER A 180 20.53 -2.63 6.67
C SER A 180 19.95 -2.94 8.05
N VAL A 181 19.57 -4.18 8.29
CA VAL A 181 19.10 -4.67 9.59
C VAL A 181 20.07 -5.68 10.18
N LEU A 182 20.21 -5.64 11.50
CA LEU A 182 20.97 -6.64 12.26
C LEU A 182 20.04 -7.82 12.57
N VAL A 183 20.48 -9.02 12.25
CA VAL A 183 19.75 -10.29 12.47
C VAL A 183 20.63 -11.30 13.19
#